data_75d0e7532a49d8e143dd99daae7b6eea
#
_entry.id   75d0e7532a49d8e143dd99daae7b6eea
#
_cell.length_a   1.000
_cell.length_b   1.000
_cell.length_c   1.000
_cell.angle_alpha   90.00
_cell.angle_beta   90.00
_cell.angle_gamma   90.00
#
_symmetry.space_group_name_H-M   'P 1'
#
loop_
_entity.id
_entity.type
_entity.pdbx_description
1 polymer ?
#
loop_
_entity_poly.entity_id
_entity_poly.type
_entity_poly.pdbx_seq_one_letter_code
_entity_poly.pdbx_strand_id
1 'polypeptide(L)'
;IRVEFWGDQIEKISEINPLTGKTIATRKHILISPASHYVTTKNKMERAITTIEEELQERIKYFKDNGKLIEAQRIEERTNFDIEMMKETGFCQGIENYSRHISGRAPGSAPYTLFDYFPKDFLLLIDESHATIPQVRAMYNGDRARKESLVKYGFRLPSAFDNRPLKFNEFEERINQVIFVSATPGDYEKEHSKENVVEQIIRPTGLLEPKIEVKPVENQIDDLIEQIRERVEKNERVLVTTLTKKMAEDLTAYLAGIDIKVRYMHSDIKALERMEIIRSLRLGEFDVLVGINLLR
;
A
#
# COMPACT_ATOMS: atom_id res chain seq x y z
N ILE A 1 -24.76 -4.41 -11.45
CA ILE A 1 -26.17 -4.69 -11.10
C ILE A 1 -27.00 -3.43 -11.29
N ARG A 2 -28.20 -3.58 -11.87
CA ARG A 2 -29.22 -2.55 -11.98
C ARG A 2 -30.43 -2.97 -11.12
N VAL A 3 -30.88 -2.08 -10.24
CA VAL A 3 -32.08 -2.25 -9.44
C VAL A 3 -33.10 -1.21 -9.93
N GLU A 4 -34.23 -1.67 -10.40
CA GLU A 4 -35.31 -0.83 -10.93
C GLU A 4 -36.42 -0.77 -9.87
N PHE A 5 -36.87 0.47 -9.58
CA PHE A 5 -37.89 0.73 -8.56
C PHE A 5 -39.17 1.26 -9.20
N TRP A 6 -40.30 0.86 -8.63
CA TRP A 6 -41.60 1.49 -8.83
C TRP A 6 -42.07 2.09 -7.50
N GLY A 7 -41.92 3.39 -7.35
CA GLY A 7 -42.04 4.01 -6.03
C GLY A 7 -40.98 3.47 -5.06
N ASP A 8 -41.43 2.96 -3.91
CA ASP A 8 -40.56 2.38 -2.88
C ASP A 8 -40.36 0.86 -3.04
N GLN A 9 -40.95 0.25 -4.07
CA GLN A 9 -40.84 -1.19 -4.30
C GLN A 9 -39.82 -1.52 -5.38
N ILE A 10 -39.04 -2.57 -5.16
CA ILE A 10 -38.14 -3.11 -6.16
C ILE A 10 -38.95 -3.88 -7.19
N GLU A 11 -38.98 -3.39 -8.42
CA GLU A 11 -39.66 -4.05 -9.54
C GLU A 11 -38.77 -5.13 -10.16
N LYS A 12 -37.48 -4.81 -10.36
CA LYS A 12 -36.56 -5.72 -11.05
C LYS A 12 -35.13 -5.54 -10.59
N ILE A 13 -34.41 -6.67 -10.49
CA ILE A 13 -32.97 -6.72 -10.27
C ILE A 13 -32.32 -7.39 -11.48
N SER A 14 -31.40 -6.71 -12.15
CA SER A 14 -30.75 -7.20 -13.37
C SER A 14 -29.23 -7.13 -13.26
N GLU A 15 -28.58 -8.15 -13.78
CA GLU A 15 -27.16 -8.12 -14.07
C GLU A 15 -26.97 -7.55 -15.47
N ILE A 16 -26.16 -6.51 -15.58
CA ILE A 16 -25.96 -5.79 -16.84
C ILE A 16 -24.49 -5.79 -17.24
N ASN A 17 -24.23 -5.77 -18.53
CA ASN A 17 -22.91 -5.47 -19.06
C ASN A 17 -22.64 -3.97 -18.87
N PRO A 18 -21.58 -3.57 -18.12
CA PRO A 18 -21.32 -2.15 -17.81
C PRO A 18 -20.99 -1.30 -19.04
N LEU A 19 -20.44 -1.91 -20.11
CA LEU A 19 -20.04 -1.20 -21.32
C LEU A 19 -21.24 -0.98 -22.28
N THR A 20 -22.09 -2.00 -22.42
CA THR A 20 -23.19 -1.97 -23.40
C THR A 20 -24.54 -1.65 -22.79
N GLY A 21 -24.66 -1.71 -21.47
CA GLY A 21 -25.93 -1.55 -20.72
C GLY A 21 -26.92 -2.71 -20.91
N LYS A 22 -26.57 -3.74 -21.71
CA LYS A 22 -27.45 -4.87 -21.97
C LYS A 22 -27.61 -5.76 -20.74
N THR A 23 -28.83 -6.22 -20.49
CA THR A 23 -29.14 -7.20 -19.44
C THR A 23 -28.54 -8.55 -19.81
N ILE A 24 -27.75 -9.11 -18.88
CA ILE A 24 -27.15 -10.44 -18.96
C ILE A 24 -28.09 -11.46 -18.34
N ALA A 25 -28.59 -11.15 -17.13
CA ALA A 25 -29.49 -12.02 -16.36
C ALA A 25 -30.41 -11.22 -15.45
N THR A 26 -31.56 -11.81 -15.09
CA THR A 26 -32.45 -11.28 -14.04
C THR A 26 -32.22 -12.05 -12.76
N ARG A 27 -32.16 -11.34 -11.61
CA ARG A 27 -31.96 -11.90 -10.28
C ARG A 27 -33.18 -11.65 -9.40
N LYS A 28 -33.49 -12.62 -8.53
CA LYS A 28 -34.59 -12.47 -7.54
C LYS A 28 -34.13 -11.70 -6.30
N HIS A 29 -32.87 -11.80 -5.96
CA HIS A 29 -32.24 -11.10 -4.84
C HIS A 29 -30.77 -10.85 -5.14
N ILE A 30 -30.20 -9.90 -4.44
CA ILE A 30 -28.77 -9.61 -4.49
C ILE A 30 -28.27 -9.22 -3.11
N LEU A 31 -27.07 -9.66 -2.78
CA LEU A 31 -26.33 -9.22 -1.60
C LEU A 31 -25.39 -8.08 -2.02
N ILE A 32 -25.55 -6.93 -1.41
CA ILE A 32 -24.63 -5.78 -1.56
C ILE A 32 -23.80 -5.75 -0.29
N SER A 33 -22.53 -6.14 -0.42
CA SER A 33 -21.60 -6.10 0.70
C SER A 33 -21.04 -4.69 0.90
N PRO A 34 -20.75 -4.30 2.16
CA PRO A 34 -20.06 -3.04 2.44
C PRO A 34 -18.70 -2.99 1.74
N ALA A 35 -18.32 -1.80 1.25
CA ALA A 35 -16.99 -1.55 0.68
C ALA A 35 -15.94 -1.15 1.73
N SER A 36 -16.35 -0.97 2.98
CA SER A 36 -15.48 -0.59 4.10
C SER A 36 -15.14 -1.80 4.97
N HIS A 37 -13.91 -1.81 5.48
CA HIS A 37 -13.47 -2.81 6.47
C HIS A 37 -14.15 -2.60 7.82
N TYR A 38 -14.25 -3.68 8.60
CA TYR A 38 -14.77 -3.69 9.98
C TYR A 38 -16.25 -3.32 10.13
N VAL A 39 -17.01 -3.32 9.06
CA VAL A 39 -18.47 -3.22 9.16
C VAL A 39 -19.01 -4.55 9.74
N THR A 40 -19.77 -4.47 10.82
CA THR A 40 -20.29 -5.64 11.55
C THR A 40 -21.73 -5.43 12.00
N THR A 41 -22.36 -6.48 12.51
CA THR A 41 -23.71 -6.38 13.05
C THR A 41 -23.73 -5.63 14.38
N LYS A 42 -24.86 -5.01 14.72
CA LYS A 42 -25.05 -4.26 15.96
C LYS A 42 -24.64 -5.08 17.20
N ASN A 43 -25.09 -6.32 17.30
CA ASN A 43 -24.78 -7.19 18.44
C ASN A 43 -23.28 -7.49 18.59
N LYS A 44 -22.55 -7.63 17.44
CA LYS A 44 -21.10 -7.83 17.49
C LYS A 44 -20.38 -6.55 17.88
N MET A 45 -20.88 -5.39 17.44
CA MET A 45 -20.34 -4.10 17.82
C MET A 45 -20.52 -3.84 19.31
N GLU A 46 -21.71 -4.09 19.86
CA GLU A 46 -21.99 -3.94 21.32
C GLU A 46 -21.06 -4.82 22.15
N ARG A 47 -20.85 -6.07 21.76
CA ARG A 47 -19.88 -6.95 22.43
C ARG A 47 -18.45 -6.41 22.33
N ALA A 48 -18.05 -5.92 21.17
CA ALA A 48 -16.73 -5.33 20.98
C ALA A 48 -16.53 -4.11 21.87
N ILE A 49 -17.52 -3.24 21.96
CA ILE A 49 -17.49 -2.05 22.84
C ILE A 49 -17.30 -2.45 24.31
N THR A 50 -18.06 -3.45 24.80
CA THR A 50 -17.90 -3.94 26.16
C THR A 50 -16.45 -4.37 26.46
N THR A 51 -15.87 -5.17 25.57
CA THR A 51 -14.48 -5.64 25.76
C THR A 51 -13.42 -4.53 25.55
N ILE A 52 -13.71 -3.48 24.78
CA ILE A 52 -12.87 -2.28 24.66
C ILE A 52 -12.95 -1.48 25.96
N GLU A 53 -14.14 -1.31 26.54
CA GLU A 53 -14.32 -0.60 27.83
C GLU A 53 -13.56 -1.32 28.95
N GLU A 54 -13.61 -2.63 29.02
CA GLU A 54 -12.85 -3.45 29.99
C GLU A 54 -11.33 -3.21 29.84
N GLU A 55 -10.78 -3.32 28.62
CA GLU A 55 -9.36 -3.07 28.36
C GLU A 55 -8.96 -1.62 28.66
N LEU A 56 -9.84 -0.65 28.40
CA LEU A 56 -9.63 0.74 28.72
C LEU A 56 -9.46 0.95 30.24
N GLN A 57 -10.34 0.37 31.06
CA GLN A 57 -10.27 0.50 32.51
C GLN A 57 -8.97 -0.10 33.07
N GLU A 58 -8.58 -1.26 32.59
CA GLU A 58 -7.30 -1.88 32.95
C GLU A 58 -6.12 -0.98 32.58
N ARG A 59 -6.17 -0.37 31.39
CA ARG A 59 -5.09 0.47 30.90
C ARG A 59 -5.00 1.82 31.65
N ILE A 60 -6.12 2.44 31.99
CA ILE A 60 -6.18 3.64 32.81
C ILE A 60 -5.58 3.35 34.19
N LYS A 61 -5.99 2.25 34.83
CA LYS A 61 -5.43 1.82 36.09
C LYS A 61 -3.92 1.63 36.00
N TYR A 62 -3.42 0.91 34.99
CA TYR A 62 -2.00 0.73 34.79
C TYR A 62 -1.25 2.06 34.69
N PHE A 63 -1.76 3.04 33.94
CA PHE A 63 -1.10 4.35 33.85
C PHE A 63 -1.12 5.14 35.16
N LYS A 64 -2.23 5.13 35.88
CA LYS A 64 -2.36 5.81 37.21
C LYS A 64 -1.40 5.20 38.24
N ASP A 65 -1.35 3.87 38.32
CA ASP A 65 -0.47 3.14 39.24
C ASP A 65 1.03 3.38 38.92
N ASN A 66 1.37 3.76 37.70
CA ASN A 66 2.73 4.11 37.29
C ASN A 66 3.01 5.63 37.23
N GLY A 67 2.12 6.48 37.77
CA GLY A 67 2.27 7.93 37.81
C GLY A 67 2.16 8.62 36.43
N LYS A 68 1.60 7.96 35.43
CA LYS A 68 1.45 8.47 34.04
C LYS A 68 0.06 9.05 33.84
N LEU A 69 -0.22 10.18 34.52
CA LEU A 69 -1.56 10.77 34.53
C LEU A 69 -1.97 11.33 33.16
N ILE A 70 -1.03 11.89 32.40
CA ILE A 70 -1.29 12.45 31.06
C ILE A 70 -1.65 11.32 30.06
N GLU A 71 -0.94 10.21 30.14
CA GLU A 71 -1.23 9.04 29.30
C GLU A 71 -2.59 8.42 29.69
N ALA A 72 -2.92 8.40 30.97
CA ALA A 72 -4.22 7.93 31.46
C ALA A 72 -5.36 8.77 30.88
N GLN A 73 -5.27 10.10 31.03
CA GLN A 73 -6.27 11.02 30.50
C GLN A 73 -6.39 10.89 28.97
N ARG A 74 -5.28 10.89 28.27
CA ARG A 74 -5.27 10.80 26.79
C ARG A 74 -5.94 9.54 26.27
N ILE A 75 -5.63 8.38 26.86
CA ILE A 75 -6.23 7.12 26.40
C ILE A 75 -7.73 7.06 26.75
N GLU A 76 -8.12 7.61 27.89
CA GLU A 76 -9.51 7.69 28.33
C GLU A 76 -10.34 8.56 27.40
N GLU A 77 -9.92 9.80 27.14
CA GLU A 77 -10.63 10.73 26.24
C GLU A 77 -10.73 10.17 24.83
N ARG A 78 -9.62 9.68 24.29
CA ARG A 78 -9.58 9.15 22.91
C ARG A 78 -10.47 7.93 22.76
N THR A 79 -10.36 6.97 23.67
CA THR A 79 -11.12 5.71 23.53
C THR A 79 -12.60 5.93 23.77
N ASN A 80 -12.99 6.78 24.73
CA ASN A 80 -14.41 7.11 24.96
C ASN A 80 -15.02 7.80 23.73
N PHE A 81 -14.30 8.74 23.10
CA PHE A 81 -14.75 9.36 21.87
C PHE A 81 -14.92 8.32 20.73
N ASP A 82 -13.95 7.42 20.54
CA ASP A 82 -14.04 6.36 19.54
C ASP A 82 -15.23 5.41 19.82
N ILE A 83 -15.51 5.08 21.09
CA ILE A 83 -16.67 4.27 21.52
C ILE A 83 -17.99 4.99 21.21
N GLU A 84 -18.09 6.28 21.51
CA GLU A 84 -19.28 7.08 21.20
C GLU A 84 -19.56 7.08 19.69
N MET A 85 -18.54 7.33 18.89
CA MET A 85 -18.65 7.26 17.43
C MET A 85 -19.09 5.88 16.95
N MET A 86 -18.56 4.81 17.52
CA MET A 86 -18.98 3.43 17.17
C MET A 86 -20.44 3.14 17.58
N LYS A 87 -20.92 3.70 18.72
CA LYS A 87 -22.32 3.55 19.16
C LYS A 87 -23.28 4.28 18.23
N GLU A 88 -22.94 5.50 17.79
CA GLU A 88 -23.81 6.36 16.99
C GLU A 88 -23.79 5.99 15.49
N THR A 89 -22.61 5.77 14.95
CA THR A 89 -22.42 5.61 13.49
C THR A 89 -22.02 4.21 13.06
N GLY A 90 -21.66 3.33 14.00
CA GLY A 90 -21.07 2.02 13.70
C GLY A 90 -19.62 2.07 13.24
N PHE A 91 -18.97 3.25 13.30
CA PHE A 91 -17.61 3.48 12.81
C PHE A 91 -16.88 4.54 13.64
N CYS A 92 -15.54 4.44 13.69
CA CYS A 92 -14.69 5.51 14.18
C CYS A 92 -13.41 5.61 13.34
N GLN A 93 -12.74 6.75 13.37
CA GLN A 93 -11.46 6.91 12.68
C GLN A 93 -10.37 6.07 13.39
N GLY A 94 -9.75 5.15 12.66
CA GLY A 94 -8.77 4.21 13.20
C GLY A 94 -9.41 2.97 13.82
N ILE A 95 -10.63 2.62 13.38
CA ILE A 95 -11.38 1.43 13.84
C ILE A 95 -10.57 0.13 13.74
N GLU A 96 -9.60 0.06 12.83
CA GLU A 96 -8.67 -1.06 12.70
C GLU A 96 -7.87 -1.36 13.97
N ASN A 97 -7.65 -0.36 14.84
CA ASN A 97 -6.96 -0.56 16.12
C ASN A 97 -7.79 -1.39 17.11
N TYR A 98 -9.09 -1.49 16.89
CA TYR A 98 -10.03 -2.30 17.66
C TYR A 98 -10.40 -3.62 16.96
N SER A 99 -9.70 -3.97 15.87
CA SER A 99 -10.02 -5.14 15.03
C SER A 99 -10.09 -6.46 15.79
N ARG A 100 -9.28 -6.64 16.84
CA ARG A 100 -9.32 -7.81 17.71
C ARG A 100 -10.68 -7.95 18.40
N HIS A 101 -11.17 -6.87 18.99
CA HIS A 101 -12.46 -6.84 19.70
C HIS A 101 -13.63 -7.05 18.72
N ILE A 102 -13.61 -6.36 17.57
CA ILE A 102 -14.67 -6.46 16.55
C ILE A 102 -14.75 -7.89 15.99
N SER A 103 -13.61 -8.51 15.71
CA SER A 103 -13.56 -9.89 15.20
C SER A 103 -13.74 -10.96 16.29
N GLY A 104 -13.60 -10.60 17.56
CA GLY A 104 -13.65 -11.54 18.69
C GLY A 104 -12.48 -12.52 18.75
N ARG A 105 -11.32 -12.14 18.20
CA ARG A 105 -10.10 -12.97 18.22
C ARG A 105 -9.44 -12.95 19.60
N ALA A 106 -8.72 -14.02 19.91
CA ALA A 106 -7.89 -14.09 21.11
C ALA A 106 -6.72 -13.07 21.05
N PRO A 107 -6.27 -12.53 22.18
CA PRO A 107 -5.09 -11.68 22.25
C PRO A 107 -3.86 -12.36 21.61
N GLY A 108 -3.09 -11.61 20.83
CA GLY A 108 -1.87 -12.09 20.16
C GLY A 108 -2.10 -12.94 18.91
N SER A 109 -3.36 -13.29 18.58
CA SER A 109 -3.68 -14.08 17.37
C SER A 109 -3.36 -13.30 16.09
N ALA A 110 -3.03 -14.01 15.02
CA ALA A 110 -2.84 -13.43 13.70
C ALA A 110 -4.15 -12.80 13.18
N PRO A 111 -4.09 -11.62 12.54
CA PRO A 111 -5.26 -11.05 11.89
C PRO A 111 -5.65 -11.85 10.65
N TYR A 112 -6.89 -11.69 10.23
CA TYR A 112 -7.31 -12.16 8.91
C TYR A 112 -6.62 -11.35 7.83
N THR A 113 -6.16 -12.04 6.79
CA THR A 113 -5.47 -11.47 5.63
C THR A 113 -6.14 -11.92 4.35
N LEU A 114 -5.69 -11.39 3.21
CA LEU A 114 -6.23 -11.79 1.91
C LEU A 114 -6.05 -13.31 1.66
N PHE A 115 -5.00 -13.93 2.20
CA PHE A 115 -4.77 -15.38 2.11
C PHE A 115 -5.90 -16.21 2.70
N ASP A 116 -6.57 -15.71 3.73
CA ASP A 116 -7.66 -16.42 4.40
C ASP A 116 -8.93 -16.54 3.52
N TYR A 117 -9.00 -15.80 2.40
CA TYR A 117 -10.10 -15.80 1.43
C TYR A 117 -9.83 -16.67 0.20
N PHE A 118 -8.58 -17.13 0.02
CA PHE A 118 -8.24 -18.00 -1.09
C PHE A 118 -8.56 -19.46 -0.79
N PRO A 119 -8.82 -20.30 -1.82
CA PRO A 119 -8.83 -21.75 -1.68
C PRO A 119 -7.52 -22.25 -1.06
N LYS A 120 -7.56 -23.37 -0.36
CA LYS A 120 -6.35 -23.92 0.29
C LYS A 120 -5.23 -24.32 -0.69
N ASP A 121 -5.60 -24.62 -1.92
CA ASP A 121 -4.74 -25.06 -3.01
C ASP A 121 -4.31 -23.92 -3.98
N PHE A 122 -4.35 -22.68 -3.52
CA PHE A 122 -3.94 -21.55 -4.36
C PHE A 122 -2.46 -21.60 -4.71
N LEU A 123 -2.13 -21.01 -5.87
CA LEU A 123 -0.78 -20.76 -6.31
C LEU A 123 -0.41 -19.29 -6.03
N LEU A 124 0.67 -19.07 -5.31
CA LEU A 124 1.22 -17.75 -5.03
C LEU A 124 2.36 -17.43 -6.00
N LEU A 125 2.28 -16.31 -6.71
CA LEU A 125 3.39 -15.79 -7.50
C LEU A 125 3.93 -14.55 -6.78
N ILE A 126 5.24 -14.56 -6.50
CA ILE A 126 5.93 -13.45 -5.85
C ILE A 126 6.86 -12.80 -6.86
N ASP A 127 6.45 -11.65 -7.37
CA ASP A 127 7.25 -10.87 -8.30
C ASP A 127 8.31 -10.06 -7.55
N GLU A 128 9.46 -9.84 -8.20
CA GLU A 128 10.64 -9.22 -7.59
C GLU A 128 10.94 -9.79 -6.19
N SER A 129 10.92 -11.12 -6.09
CA SER A 129 10.94 -11.83 -4.82
C SER A 129 12.14 -11.47 -3.95
N HIS A 130 13.31 -11.20 -4.55
CA HIS A 130 14.52 -10.74 -3.87
C HIS A 130 14.33 -9.45 -3.05
N ALA A 131 13.37 -8.60 -3.45
CA ALA A 131 12.98 -7.39 -2.73
C ALA A 131 11.74 -7.63 -1.87
N THR A 132 10.76 -8.37 -2.37
CA THR A 132 9.46 -8.61 -1.71
C THR A 132 9.62 -9.46 -0.44
N ILE A 133 10.39 -10.54 -0.47
CA ILE A 133 10.57 -11.41 0.69
C ILE A 133 11.22 -10.70 1.89
N PRO A 134 12.36 -9.97 1.73
CA PRO A 134 12.91 -9.17 2.82
C PRO A 134 11.93 -8.12 3.36
N GLN A 135 11.13 -7.50 2.49
CA GLN A 135 10.12 -6.52 2.90
C GLN A 135 9.02 -7.17 3.75
N VAL A 136 8.46 -8.31 3.32
CA VAL A 136 7.46 -9.06 4.09
C VAL A 136 8.02 -9.46 5.46
N ARG A 137 9.28 -9.91 5.51
CA ARG A 137 9.98 -10.27 6.76
C ARG A 137 10.11 -9.08 7.72
N ALA A 138 10.36 -7.87 7.21
CA ALA A 138 10.55 -6.67 8.01
C ALA A 138 9.24 -6.02 8.49
N MET A 139 8.11 -6.27 7.82
CA MET A 139 6.84 -5.57 8.07
C MET A 139 6.35 -5.68 9.51
N TYR A 140 6.41 -6.89 10.10
CA TYR A 140 5.95 -7.12 11.46
C TYR A 140 6.74 -6.27 12.49
N ASN A 141 8.07 -6.31 12.40
CA ASN A 141 8.92 -5.58 13.35
C ASN A 141 8.79 -4.06 13.21
N GLY A 142 8.66 -3.56 11.98
CA GLY A 142 8.43 -2.14 11.70
C GLY A 142 7.10 -1.63 12.29
N ASP A 143 6.00 -2.38 12.10
CA ASP A 143 4.70 -2.04 12.68
C ASP A 143 4.72 -2.12 14.21
N ARG A 144 5.36 -3.16 14.76
CA ARG A 144 5.51 -3.34 16.20
C ARG A 144 6.23 -2.17 16.86
N ALA A 145 7.38 -1.77 16.34
CA ALA A 145 8.18 -0.67 16.88
C ALA A 145 7.39 0.66 16.89
N ARG A 146 6.65 0.94 15.81
CA ARG A 146 5.77 2.12 15.75
C ARG A 146 4.68 2.08 16.83
N LYS A 147 4.01 0.94 16.98
CA LYS A 147 2.89 0.78 17.94
C LYS A 147 3.35 0.78 19.39
N GLU A 148 4.56 0.32 19.68
CA GLU A 148 5.13 0.39 21.03
C GLU A 148 5.13 1.82 21.57
N SER A 149 5.54 2.79 20.77
CA SER A 149 5.47 4.20 21.15
C SER A 149 4.03 4.67 21.37
N LEU A 150 3.10 4.30 20.47
CA LEU A 150 1.70 4.71 20.57
C LEU A 150 1.01 4.16 21.82
N VAL A 151 1.26 2.90 22.18
CA VAL A 151 0.70 2.25 23.36
C VAL A 151 1.39 2.76 24.64
N LYS A 152 2.71 2.94 24.62
CA LYS A 152 3.51 3.42 25.74
C LYS A 152 3.06 4.82 26.21
N TYR A 153 2.72 5.69 25.26
CA TYR A 153 2.33 7.08 25.54
C TYR A 153 0.81 7.33 25.53
N GLY A 154 -0.01 6.28 25.60
CA GLY A 154 -1.46 6.40 25.77
C GLY A 154 -2.21 6.89 24.52
N PHE A 155 -1.67 6.69 23.32
CA PHE A 155 -2.37 7.01 22.06
C PHE A 155 -3.22 5.85 21.54
N ARG A 156 -2.94 4.61 21.95
CA ARG A 156 -3.66 3.40 21.57
C ARG A 156 -3.73 2.41 22.72
N LEU A 157 -4.80 1.61 22.75
CA LEU A 157 -4.91 0.45 23.62
C LEU A 157 -3.91 -0.64 23.23
N PRO A 158 -3.52 -1.53 24.14
CA PRO A 158 -2.66 -2.69 23.83
C PRO A 158 -3.19 -3.58 22.71
N SER A 159 -4.51 -3.73 22.58
CA SER A 159 -5.16 -4.49 21.49
C SER A 159 -4.79 -4.01 20.08
N ALA A 160 -4.34 -2.76 19.92
CA ALA A 160 -3.84 -2.25 18.64
C ALA A 160 -2.64 -3.05 18.11
N PHE A 161 -1.88 -3.74 18.99
CA PHE A 161 -0.82 -4.64 18.56
C PHE A 161 -1.32 -5.84 17.73
N ASP A 162 -2.58 -6.22 17.88
CA ASP A 162 -3.17 -7.37 17.20
C ASP A 162 -3.73 -7.02 15.80
N ASN A 163 -3.76 -5.74 15.44
CA ASN A 163 -3.90 -5.29 14.06
C ASN A 163 -2.51 -5.10 13.46
N ARG A 164 -1.93 -6.14 12.92
CA ARG A 164 -0.54 -6.19 12.53
C ARG A 164 -0.33 -6.99 11.25
N PRO A 165 0.78 -6.78 10.52
CA PRO A 165 1.20 -7.74 9.50
C PRO A 165 1.41 -9.13 10.10
N LEU A 166 1.32 -10.14 9.27
CA LEU A 166 1.72 -11.49 9.66
C LEU A 166 3.20 -11.50 10.06
N LYS A 167 3.55 -12.33 11.02
CA LYS A 167 4.94 -12.71 11.22
C LYS A 167 5.41 -13.54 10.02
N PHE A 168 6.70 -13.58 9.76
CA PHE A 168 7.20 -14.27 8.58
C PHE A 168 6.85 -15.76 8.57
N ASN A 169 6.98 -16.44 9.71
CA ASN A 169 6.55 -17.83 9.85
C ASN A 169 5.02 -18.02 9.63
N GLU A 170 4.19 -17.09 10.09
CA GLU A 170 2.75 -17.13 9.84
C GLU A 170 2.41 -16.93 8.35
N PHE A 171 3.24 -16.17 7.62
CA PHE A 171 3.16 -16.04 6.18
C PHE A 171 3.55 -17.35 5.49
N GLU A 172 4.66 -17.97 5.87
CA GLU A 172 5.12 -19.25 5.30
C GLU A 172 4.10 -20.36 5.51
N GLU A 173 3.47 -20.44 6.69
CA GLU A 173 2.43 -21.44 7.02
C GLU A 173 1.17 -21.32 6.13
N ARG A 174 0.93 -20.17 5.51
CA ARG A 174 -0.23 -19.94 4.62
C ARG A 174 0.06 -20.26 3.16
N ILE A 175 1.32 -20.43 2.81
CA ILE A 175 1.71 -20.75 1.43
C ILE A 175 1.51 -22.25 1.19
N ASN A 176 0.81 -22.58 0.10
CA ASN A 176 0.69 -23.96 -0.37
C ASN A 176 1.69 -24.22 -1.50
N GLN A 177 1.59 -23.45 -2.59
CA GLN A 177 2.50 -23.49 -3.72
C GLN A 177 2.98 -22.07 -4.03
N VAL A 178 4.25 -21.92 -4.37
CA VAL A 178 4.82 -20.59 -4.67
C VAL A 178 5.74 -20.65 -5.89
N ILE A 179 5.67 -19.60 -6.70
CA ILE A 179 6.64 -19.30 -7.76
C ILE A 179 7.30 -17.97 -7.41
N PHE A 180 8.60 -17.99 -7.27
CA PHE A 180 9.42 -16.80 -7.12
C PHE A 180 9.83 -16.30 -8.50
N VAL A 181 9.61 -15.02 -8.79
CA VAL A 181 10.04 -14.36 -10.03
C VAL A 181 11.05 -13.29 -9.67
N SER A 182 12.25 -13.40 -10.23
CA SER A 182 13.33 -12.45 -9.95
C SER A 182 14.43 -12.53 -10.98
N ALA A 183 14.97 -11.37 -11.38
CA ALA A 183 16.18 -11.31 -12.19
C ALA A 183 17.45 -11.59 -11.36
N THR A 184 17.40 -11.37 -10.03
CA THR A 184 18.52 -11.54 -9.10
C THR A 184 18.04 -12.23 -7.83
N PRO A 185 17.69 -13.54 -7.89
CA PRO A 185 17.15 -14.28 -6.74
C PRO A 185 18.13 -14.28 -5.57
N GLY A 186 17.58 -14.07 -4.36
CA GLY A 186 18.33 -14.09 -3.11
C GLY A 186 18.52 -15.50 -2.56
N ASP A 187 19.10 -15.58 -1.35
CA ASP A 187 19.39 -16.87 -0.71
C ASP A 187 18.10 -17.62 -0.32
N TYR A 188 17.07 -16.91 0.11
CA TYR A 188 15.78 -17.50 0.46
C TYR A 188 15.17 -18.27 -0.71
N GLU A 189 15.14 -17.67 -1.90
CA GLU A 189 14.61 -18.29 -3.12
C GLU A 189 15.44 -19.52 -3.51
N LYS A 190 16.76 -19.39 -3.46
CA LYS A 190 17.68 -20.52 -3.79
C LYS A 190 17.49 -21.71 -2.87
N GLU A 191 17.37 -21.46 -1.55
CA GLU A 191 17.15 -22.51 -0.55
C GLU A 191 15.82 -23.25 -0.76
N HIS A 192 14.74 -22.50 -1.12
CA HIS A 192 13.41 -23.06 -1.25
C HIS A 192 13.14 -23.67 -2.63
N SER A 193 13.73 -23.12 -3.69
CA SER A 193 13.57 -23.66 -5.06
C SER A 193 14.48 -24.85 -5.34
N LYS A 194 15.62 -24.97 -4.67
CA LYS A 194 16.62 -26.03 -4.90
C LYS A 194 16.96 -26.19 -6.39
N GLU A 195 16.61 -27.34 -6.98
CA GLU A 195 16.84 -27.64 -8.39
C GLU A 195 15.70 -27.15 -9.30
N ASN A 196 14.59 -26.69 -8.73
CA ASN A 196 13.42 -26.21 -9.50
C ASN A 196 13.61 -24.74 -9.93
N VAL A 197 14.66 -24.47 -10.69
CA VAL A 197 14.97 -23.15 -11.24
C VAL A 197 14.83 -23.17 -12.75
N VAL A 198 14.04 -22.23 -13.27
CA VAL A 198 13.87 -22.05 -14.73
C VAL A 198 14.38 -20.67 -15.10
N GLU A 199 15.31 -20.63 -16.03
CA GLU A 199 15.86 -19.38 -16.56
C GLU A 199 15.12 -18.98 -17.82
N GLN A 200 14.66 -17.70 -17.87
CA GLN A 200 14.07 -17.10 -19.05
C GLN A 200 14.95 -15.94 -19.52
N ILE A 201 15.85 -16.23 -20.44
CA ILE A 201 16.84 -15.27 -20.96
C ILE A 201 16.47 -14.69 -22.32
N ILE A 202 15.35 -15.12 -22.91
CA ILE A 202 14.91 -14.69 -24.23
C ILE A 202 14.31 -13.29 -24.15
N ARG A 203 14.87 -12.36 -24.94
CA ARG A 203 14.32 -11.02 -25.16
C ARG A 203 13.70 -10.93 -26.57
N PRO A 204 12.39 -11.21 -26.73
CA PRO A 204 11.77 -11.31 -28.05
C PRO A 204 11.66 -9.99 -28.80
N THR A 205 11.85 -8.85 -28.12
CA THR A 205 11.77 -7.50 -28.72
C THR A 205 12.91 -7.20 -29.70
N GLY A 206 14.04 -7.92 -29.65
CA GLY A 206 15.23 -7.64 -30.46
C GLY A 206 15.93 -6.32 -30.13
N LEU A 207 15.49 -5.59 -29.12
CA LEU A 207 16.12 -4.35 -28.68
C LEU A 207 17.40 -4.66 -27.89
N LEU A 208 18.49 -3.98 -28.26
CA LEU A 208 19.75 -4.08 -27.51
C LEU A 208 19.62 -3.39 -26.15
N GLU A 209 20.43 -3.85 -25.19
CA GLU A 209 20.61 -3.14 -23.93
C GLU A 209 21.21 -1.75 -24.17
N PRO A 210 20.79 -0.74 -23.41
CA PRO A 210 21.40 0.59 -23.51
C PRO A 210 22.88 0.54 -23.09
N LYS A 211 23.73 1.32 -23.76
CA LYS A 211 25.11 1.50 -23.33
C LYS A 211 25.13 2.18 -21.97
N ILE A 212 25.84 1.58 -21.00
CA ILE A 212 26.01 2.12 -19.66
C ILE A 212 27.39 2.72 -19.54
N GLU A 213 27.44 3.98 -19.10
CA GLU A 213 28.67 4.68 -18.74
C GLU A 213 28.62 5.08 -17.28
N VAL A 214 29.66 4.69 -16.52
CA VAL A 214 29.79 5.07 -15.11
C VAL A 214 30.76 6.24 -15.04
N LYS A 215 30.32 7.34 -14.48
CA LYS A 215 31.10 8.58 -14.38
C LYS A 215 31.34 8.96 -12.91
N PRO A 216 32.40 9.74 -12.60
CA PRO A 216 32.65 10.27 -11.25
C PRO A 216 31.51 11.15 -10.77
N VAL A 217 31.32 11.20 -9.44
CA VAL A 217 30.31 12.10 -8.83
C VAL A 217 30.73 13.57 -8.88
N GLU A 218 32.04 13.82 -8.90
CA GLU A 218 32.59 15.18 -9.01
C GLU A 218 32.18 15.82 -10.33
N ASN A 219 31.65 17.03 -10.26
CA ASN A 219 31.14 17.82 -11.40
C ASN A 219 29.99 17.14 -12.17
N GLN A 220 29.27 16.20 -11.53
CA GLN A 220 28.17 15.43 -12.17
C GLN A 220 27.07 16.31 -12.76
N ILE A 221 26.80 17.49 -12.17
CA ILE A 221 25.75 18.40 -12.68
C ILE A 221 26.22 19.12 -13.95
N ASP A 222 27.49 19.54 -14.02
CA ASP A 222 28.04 20.17 -15.21
C ASP A 222 28.10 19.17 -16.38
N ASP A 223 28.56 17.95 -16.12
CA ASP A 223 28.55 16.87 -17.11
C ASP A 223 27.09 16.55 -17.56
N LEU A 224 26.13 16.49 -16.64
CA LEU A 224 24.72 16.30 -16.99
C LEU A 224 24.21 17.41 -17.93
N ILE A 225 24.54 18.67 -17.66
CA ILE A 225 24.12 19.79 -18.49
C ILE A 225 24.72 19.68 -19.89
N GLU A 226 25.97 19.30 -20.00
CA GLU A 226 26.66 19.10 -21.29
C GLU A 226 25.96 17.97 -22.07
N GLN A 227 25.70 16.85 -21.43
CA GLN A 227 24.96 15.73 -22.05
C GLN A 227 23.55 16.12 -22.47
N ILE A 228 22.82 16.89 -21.65
CA ILE A 228 21.50 17.40 -22.02
C ILE A 228 21.58 18.23 -23.29
N ARG A 229 22.52 19.21 -23.37
CA ARG A 229 22.69 20.07 -24.55
C ARG A 229 22.99 19.26 -25.79
N GLU A 230 23.93 18.33 -25.70
CA GLU A 230 24.28 17.43 -26.82
C GLU A 230 23.07 16.63 -27.34
N ARG A 231 22.22 16.14 -26.44
CA ARG A 231 21.00 15.36 -26.84
C ARG A 231 19.92 16.27 -27.41
N VAL A 232 19.73 17.45 -26.86
CA VAL A 232 18.76 18.44 -27.36
C VAL A 232 19.13 18.92 -28.77
N GLU A 233 20.43 19.15 -29.06
CA GLU A 233 20.90 19.47 -30.41
C GLU A 233 20.60 18.38 -31.44
N LYS A 234 20.58 17.11 -31.00
CA LYS A 234 20.18 15.95 -31.79
C LYS A 234 18.65 15.70 -31.84
N ASN A 235 17.86 16.59 -31.25
CA ASN A 235 16.42 16.45 -31.09
C ASN A 235 16.00 15.19 -30.28
N GLU A 236 16.85 14.77 -29.35
CA GLU A 236 16.61 13.67 -28.41
C GLU A 236 16.07 14.19 -27.08
N ARG A 237 15.58 13.31 -26.23
CA ARG A 237 15.02 13.64 -24.90
C ARG A 237 15.82 12.97 -23.81
N VAL A 238 15.85 13.59 -22.62
CA VAL A 238 16.63 13.10 -21.47
C VAL A 238 15.71 12.80 -20.30
N LEU A 239 15.89 11.61 -19.70
CA LEU A 239 15.27 11.23 -18.44
C LEU A 239 16.33 11.27 -17.34
N VAL A 240 16.07 12.02 -16.26
CA VAL A 240 16.97 12.13 -15.12
C VAL A 240 16.29 11.55 -13.88
N THR A 241 16.90 10.51 -13.31
CA THR A 241 16.39 9.87 -12.09
C THR A 241 17.24 10.30 -10.90
N THR A 242 16.58 10.71 -9.81
CA THR A 242 17.21 11.09 -8.54
C THR A 242 16.81 10.15 -7.42
N LEU A 243 17.56 10.16 -6.31
CA LEU A 243 17.30 9.32 -5.15
C LEU A 243 16.16 9.83 -4.27
N THR A 244 15.90 11.14 -4.25
CA THR A 244 14.88 11.74 -3.37
C THR A 244 14.03 12.77 -4.11
N LYS A 245 12.78 12.99 -3.61
CA LYS A 245 11.89 14.04 -4.13
C LYS A 245 12.56 15.42 -4.11
N LYS A 246 13.19 15.75 -2.98
CA LYS A 246 13.86 17.05 -2.81
C LYS A 246 14.98 17.27 -3.84
N MET A 247 15.81 16.24 -4.08
CA MET A 247 16.84 16.33 -5.13
C MET A 247 16.24 16.54 -6.52
N ALA A 248 15.11 15.89 -6.82
CA ALA A 248 14.43 16.09 -8.11
C ALA A 248 13.89 17.51 -8.25
N GLU A 249 13.28 18.05 -7.20
CA GLU A 249 12.75 19.41 -7.15
C GLU A 249 13.87 20.46 -7.30
N ASP A 250 14.92 20.33 -6.49
CA ASP A 250 16.08 21.24 -6.52
C ASP A 250 16.77 21.22 -7.89
N LEU A 251 16.98 20.03 -8.46
CA LEU A 251 17.58 19.88 -9.79
C LEU A 251 16.70 20.47 -10.89
N THR A 252 15.39 20.26 -10.82
CA THR A 252 14.44 20.83 -11.78
C THR A 252 14.46 22.35 -11.75
N ALA A 253 14.44 22.95 -10.56
CA ALA A 253 14.52 24.39 -10.39
C ALA A 253 15.83 24.95 -10.93
N TYR A 254 16.96 24.27 -10.67
CA TYR A 254 18.27 24.66 -11.17
C TYR A 254 18.34 24.61 -12.70
N LEU A 255 17.91 23.49 -13.33
CA LEU A 255 17.89 23.34 -14.79
C LEU A 255 16.98 24.36 -15.48
N ALA A 256 15.82 24.65 -14.90
CA ALA A 256 14.92 25.70 -15.39
C ALA A 256 15.57 27.10 -15.30
N GLY A 257 16.34 27.36 -14.24
CA GLY A 257 17.07 28.62 -14.04
C GLY A 257 18.19 28.90 -15.05
N ILE A 258 18.64 27.89 -15.80
CA ILE A 258 19.62 28.00 -16.89
C ILE A 258 18.98 27.74 -18.26
N ASP A 259 17.70 28.03 -18.42
CA ASP A 259 16.92 27.96 -19.66
C ASP A 259 16.80 26.56 -20.30
N ILE A 260 16.96 25.48 -19.54
CA ILE A 260 16.66 24.13 -20.00
C ILE A 260 15.16 23.89 -19.83
N LYS A 261 14.49 23.42 -20.90
CA LYS A 261 13.07 23.04 -20.87
C LYS A 261 12.90 21.73 -20.12
N VAL A 262 12.62 21.82 -18.83
CA VAL A 262 12.54 20.69 -17.91
C VAL A 262 11.17 20.59 -17.25
N ARG A 263 10.72 19.38 -16.99
CA ARG A 263 9.56 19.09 -16.11
C ARG A 263 9.94 18.09 -15.02
N TYR A 264 9.21 18.19 -13.90
CA TYR A 264 9.31 17.27 -12.78
C TYR A 264 8.13 16.29 -12.75
N MET A 265 8.40 15.02 -12.43
CA MET A 265 7.38 14.01 -12.23
C MET A 265 7.59 13.29 -10.89
N HIS A 266 6.56 13.30 -10.03
CA HIS A 266 6.57 12.66 -8.72
C HIS A 266 5.44 11.63 -8.56
N SER A 267 5.48 10.86 -7.46
CA SER A 267 4.53 9.77 -7.18
C SER A 267 3.07 10.21 -7.02
N ASP A 268 2.85 11.48 -6.63
CA ASP A 268 1.52 11.98 -6.28
C ASP A 268 0.75 12.52 -7.51
N ILE A 269 1.39 12.55 -8.68
CA ILE A 269 0.76 12.94 -9.95
C ILE A 269 -0.25 11.88 -10.39
N LYS A 270 -1.47 12.33 -10.71
CA LYS A 270 -2.55 11.45 -11.17
C LYS A 270 -2.21 10.79 -12.51
N ALA A 271 -2.77 9.61 -12.75
CA ALA A 271 -2.45 8.82 -13.95
C ALA A 271 -2.67 9.57 -15.28
N LEU A 272 -3.74 10.36 -15.39
CA LEU A 272 -4.03 11.16 -16.59
C LEU A 272 -2.97 12.24 -16.83
N GLU A 273 -2.61 12.98 -15.79
CA GLU A 273 -1.58 14.01 -15.86
C GLU A 273 -0.20 13.42 -16.18
N ARG A 274 0.11 12.22 -15.64
CA ARG A 274 1.33 11.48 -15.98
C ARG A 274 1.38 11.13 -17.48
N MET A 275 0.26 10.70 -18.07
CA MET A 275 0.16 10.44 -19.50
C MET A 275 0.38 11.70 -20.33
N GLU A 276 -0.16 12.84 -19.91
CA GLU A 276 0.05 14.14 -20.58
C GLU A 276 1.52 14.56 -20.53
N ILE A 277 2.19 14.46 -19.37
CA ILE A 277 3.62 14.78 -19.24
C ILE A 277 4.46 13.93 -20.19
N ILE A 278 4.21 12.61 -20.23
CA ILE A 278 4.96 11.70 -21.13
C ILE A 278 4.69 12.02 -22.59
N ARG A 279 3.44 12.37 -22.94
CA ARG A 279 3.08 12.79 -24.29
C ARG A 279 3.79 14.09 -24.68
N SER A 280 3.78 15.09 -23.81
CA SER A 280 4.46 16.38 -24.03
C SER A 280 5.98 16.21 -24.23
N LEU A 281 6.62 15.31 -23.46
CA LEU A 281 8.03 14.96 -23.66
C LEU A 281 8.26 14.38 -25.07
N ARG A 282 7.41 13.43 -25.50
CA ARG A 282 7.52 12.81 -26.83
C ARG A 282 7.28 13.82 -27.95
N LEU A 283 6.40 14.79 -27.76
CA LEU A 283 6.13 15.86 -28.72
C LEU A 283 7.21 16.96 -28.74
N GLY A 284 8.14 16.96 -27.77
CA GLY A 284 9.21 17.94 -27.69
C GLY A 284 8.78 19.29 -27.12
N GLU A 285 7.70 19.34 -26.37
CA GLU A 285 7.28 20.56 -25.67
C GLU A 285 8.30 20.94 -24.58
N PHE A 286 9.00 19.95 -24.04
CA PHE A 286 10.16 20.09 -23.16
C PHE A 286 11.17 18.97 -23.42
N ASP A 287 12.41 19.14 -22.95
CA ASP A 287 13.52 18.27 -23.36
C ASP A 287 13.95 17.30 -22.26
N VAL A 288 13.75 17.66 -20.99
CA VAL A 288 14.23 16.92 -19.84
C VAL A 288 13.08 16.59 -18.88
N LEU A 289 12.97 15.35 -18.49
CA LEU A 289 12.06 14.89 -17.44
C LEU A 289 12.87 14.42 -16.23
N VAL A 290 12.69 15.11 -15.09
CA VAL A 290 13.35 14.76 -13.82
C VAL A 290 12.34 14.08 -12.90
N GLY A 291 12.75 13.05 -12.17
CA GLY A 291 11.90 12.43 -11.17
C GLY A 291 12.53 11.24 -10.47
N ILE A 292 11.71 10.51 -9.72
CA ILE A 292 12.09 9.30 -9.01
C ILE A 292 11.41 8.11 -9.70
N ASN A 293 12.14 7.02 -9.93
CA ASN A 293 11.60 5.80 -10.53
C ASN A 293 10.83 6.03 -11.85
N LEU A 294 11.36 6.89 -12.72
CA LEU A 294 10.71 7.27 -13.98
C LEU A 294 10.46 6.11 -14.95
N LEU A 295 11.22 5.02 -14.80
CA LEU A 295 11.19 3.86 -15.67
C LEU A 295 10.33 2.70 -15.12
N ARG A 296 9.61 2.91 -14.02
CA ARG A 296 8.67 1.94 -13.43
C ARG A 296 7.23 2.24 -13.77
#